data_a32a48a53642432bfbb763c9633e2e73
#
_entry.id   a32a48a53642432bfbb763c9633e2e73
#
_cell.length_a   1.000
_cell.length_b   1.000
_cell.length_c   1.000
_cell.angle_alpha   90.00
_cell.angle_beta   90.00
_cell.angle_gamma   90.00
#
_symmetry.space_group_name_H-M   'P 1'
#
loop_
_entity.id
_entity.type
_entity.pdbx_description
1 polymer ?
#
loop_
_entity_poly.entity_id
_entity_poly.type
_entity_poly.pdbx_seq_one_letter_code
_entity_poly.pdbx_strand_id
1 'polypeptide(L)'
;MRRPPSAFWTLLLYLAAFSTLSYAAAAGIVLQGDAGPGKGKHIVLVSGDEEYRSEQALPQLAKILATRQGFKCTVLFAINRKDGTIDPDQRDNIPGLEALDSADLMIIFTRFRDLPDEQMKHVVDYVESGRPIGAMRTATHAFDLKTSQTYQQYSWNSKVWDGGFGRQVLGETWIDHHGHHGKQSTRGIIAKGQENHPILRGIQNGEIWGPADVYEVRLPLPGDSQPLILGQVLDGMRPTDPPAAGKQNDPMMPVAWVKSYTGKQGHTARIFTTTMGAAQDLQNEGLRRLIVNACFWALGMEDKIPARTNVDLVGEYQPLPFKFGGFSKGIKPSDLLMR
;
A
#
# COMPACT_ATOMS: atom_id res chain seq x y z
N MET A 1 -48.71 -14.95 63.88
CA MET A 1 -48.63 -14.07 62.71
C MET A 1 -47.17 -13.93 62.30
N ARG A 2 -46.71 -14.65 61.26
CA ARG A 2 -45.35 -14.57 60.72
C ARG A 2 -45.50 -14.10 59.25
N ARG A 3 -44.86 -12.99 58.87
CA ARG A 3 -44.72 -12.52 57.51
C ARG A 3 -43.49 -13.18 56.87
N PRO A 4 -43.52 -13.58 55.62
CA PRO A 4 -42.35 -14.06 54.90
C PRO A 4 -41.51 -12.90 54.35
N PRO A 5 -40.19 -13.08 54.12
CA PRO A 5 -39.34 -12.08 53.57
C PRO A 5 -39.42 -12.05 52.01
N SER A 6 -39.42 -10.88 51.49
CA SER A 6 -39.36 -10.52 50.05
C SER A 6 -38.03 -10.91 49.43
N ALA A 7 -38.11 -11.80 48.46
CA ALA A 7 -37.05 -12.04 47.49
C ALA A 7 -37.36 -11.37 46.17
N PHE A 8 -36.74 -10.24 45.86
CA PHE A 8 -36.67 -9.65 44.51
C PHE A 8 -35.47 -8.67 44.48
N TRP A 9 -34.72 -8.73 43.46
CA TRP A 9 -33.60 -7.89 43.03
C TRP A 9 -32.26 -8.67 42.94
N THR A 10 -32.11 -9.44 41.85
CA THR A 10 -30.80 -9.67 41.21
C THR A 10 -31.04 -10.28 39.84
N LEU A 11 -31.34 -9.45 38.85
CA LEU A 11 -31.25 -9.85 37.44
C LEU A 11 -31.30 -8.60 36.55
N LEU A 12 -30.21 -7.88 36.42
CA LEU A 12 -30.03 -6.87 35.35
C LEU A 12 -28.59 -6.30 35.40
N LEU A 13 -27.62 -7.08 34.94
CA LEU A 13 -26.27 -6.56 34.63
C LEU A 13 -25.47 -7.63 33.85
N TYR A 14 -25.99 -8.05 32.68
CA TYR A 14 -25.22 -8.83 31.70
C TYR A 14 -25.76 -8.58 30.28
N LEU A 15 -25.67 -7.35 29.79
CA LEU A 15 -26.01 -7.04 28.39
C LEU A 15 -25.33 -5.74 27.91
N ALA A 16 -24.03 -5.59 28.15
CA ALA A 16 -23.30 -4.42 27.64
C ALA A 16 -21.88 -4.73 27.10
N ALA A 17 -21.53 -6.00 26.94
CA ALA A 17 -20.15 -6.36 26.52
C ALA A 17 -20.01 -7.04 25.14
N PHE A 18 -21.06 -7.08 24.33
CA PHE A 18 -21.02 -7.84 23.05
C PHE A 18 -21.09 -6.98 21.77
N SER A 19 -21.04 -5.67 21.84
CA SER A 19 -21.22 -4.83 20.64
C SER A 19 -19.94 -4.21 20.04
N THR A 20 -18.77 -4.39 20.65
CA THR A 20 -17.52 -3.78 20.16
C THR A 20 -16.65 -4.70 19.30
N LEU A 21 -16.85 -6.01 19.35
CA LEU A 21 -16.07 -6.95 18.51
C LEU A 21 -16.61 -7.13 17.08
N SER A 22 -17.79 -6.67 16.76
CA SER A 22 -18.42 -6.89 15.44
C SER A 22 -18.01 -5.86 14.38
N TYR A 23 -17.48 -4.70 14.76
CA TYR A 23 -17.18 -3.62 13.80
C TYR A 23 -15.84 -3.79 13.09
N ALA A 24 -14.84 -4.34 13.77
CA ALA A 24 -13.52 -4.55 13.18
C ALA A 24 -13.50 -5.67 12.11
N ALA A 25 -14.36 -6.68 12.25
CA ALA A 25 -14.49 -7.76 11.26
C ALA A 25 -15.16 -7.33 9.94
N ALA A 26 -15.88 -6.20 9.92
CA ALA A 26 -16.56 -5.67 8.74
C ALA A 26 -15.69 -4.72 7.89
N ALA A 27 -14.56 -4.25 8.42
CA ALA A 27 -13.76 -3.16 7.84
C ALA A 27 -12.65 -3.64 6.88
N GLY A 28 -12.23 -4.91 6.99
CA GLY A 28 -11.11 -5.45 6.22
C GLY A 28 -11.12 -6.97 6.16
N ILE A 29 -10.06 -7.53 5.59
CA ILE A 29 -9.81 -8.98 5.57
C ILE A 29 -8.50 -9.30 6.28
N VAL A 30 -8.47 -10.45 6.96
CA VAL A 30 -7.26 -10.97 7.59
C VAL A 30 -6.91 -12.31 6.96
N LEU A 31 -5.68 -12.40 6.45
CA LEU A 31 -5.11 -13.62 5.89
C LEU A 31 -3.98 -14.08 6.81
N GLN A 32 -4.10 -15.29 7.33
CA GLN A 32 -3.09 -15.85 8.21
C GLN A 32 -2.13 -16.73 7.41
N GLY A 33 -0.84 -16.39 7.42
CA GLY A 33 0.20 -17.26 6.89
C GLY A 33 0.65 -18.26 7.95
N ASP A 34 0.64 -19.54 7.60
CA ASP A 34 0.93 -20.62 8.56
C ASP A 34 2.40 -21.06 8.54
N ALA A 35 3.05 -20.96 7.37
CA ALA A 35 4.43 -21.38 7.16
C ALA A 35 5.14 -20.46 6.17
N GLY A 36 6.45 -20.28 6.38
CA GLY A 36 7.30 -19.46 5.52
C GLY A 36 8.19 -18.50 6.30
N PRO A 37 9.11 -17.83 5.61
CA PRO A 37 10.09 -16.95 6.25
C PRO A 37 9.47 -15.74 6.95
N GLY A 38 8.26 -15.32 6.54
CA GLY A 38 7.53 -14.20 7.14
C GLY A 38 6.69 -14.56 8.37
N LYS A 39 6.67 -15.83 8.80
CA LYS A 39 5.88 -16.26 9.96
C LYS A 39 6.19 -15.44 11.21
N GLY A 40 5.12 -15.00 11.89
CA GLY A 40 5.21 -14.16 13.09
C GLY A 40 5.30 -12.66 12.82
N LYS A 41 5.35 -12.24 11.54
CA LYS A 41 5.32 -10.83 11.14
C LYS A 41 3.95 -10.44 10.62
N HIS A 42 3.49 -9.25 10.98
CA HIS A 42 2.18 -8.69 10.61
C HIS A 42 2.35 -7.53 9.63
N ILE A 43 1.76 -7.65 8.45
CA ILE A 43 1.71 -6.60 7.44
C ILE A 43 0.29 -6.06 7.36
N VAL A 44 0.12 -4.74 7.49
CA VAL A 44 -1.16 -4.07 7.27
C VAL A 44 -1.11 -3.36 5.92
N LEU A 45 -2.06 -3.68 5.04
CA LEU A 45 -2.17 -3.12 3.70
C LEU A 45 -3.37 -2.18 3.66
N VAL A 46 -3.13 -0.90 3.34
CA VAL A 46 -4.13 0.17 3.37
C VAL A 46 -4.53 0.54 1.94
N SER A 47 -5.75 0.18 1.55
CA SER A 47 -6.33 0.41 0.22
C SER A 47 -7.28 1.61 0.22
N GLY A 48 -7.08 2.52 -0.74
CA GLY A 48 -7.93 3.71 -0.88
C GLY A 48 -7.57 4.52 -2.13
N ASP A 49 -7.51 3.87 -3.28
CA ASP A 49 -7.26 4.51 -4.58
C ASP A 49 -8.44 4.27 -5.50
N GLU A 50 -9.04 5.33 -6.01
CA GLU A 50 -10.23 5.29 -6.85
C GLU A 50 -9.94 5.09 -8.34
N GLU A 51 -8.66 5.04 -8.74
CA GLU A 51 -8.26 4.97 -10.14
C GLU A 51 -7.57 3.65 -10.50
N TYR A 52 -6.56 3.24 -9.74
CA TYR A 52 -5.64 2.14 -10.09
C TYR A 52 -5.98 0.80 -9.44
N ARG A 53 -7.19 0.64 -8.92
CA ARG A 53 -7.72 -0.64 -8.40
C ARG A 53 -6.92 -1.17 -7.21
N SER A 54 -6.60 -0.32 -6.23
CA SER A 54 -5.95 -0.76 -4.99
C SER A 54 -6.74 -1.86 -4.28
N GLU A 55 -8.07 -1.83 -4.40
CA GLU A 55 -9.01 -2.82 -3.86
C GLU A 55 -8.90 -4.21 -4.52
N GLN A 56 -8.20 -4.31 -5.65
CA GLN A 56 -7.86 -5.59 -6.29
C GLN A 56 -6.38 -5.94 -6.10
N ALA A 57 -5.50 -4.95 -6.18
CA ALA A 57 -4.06 -5.12 -6.06
C ALA A 57 -3.65 -5.63 -4.66
N LEU A 58 -4.11 -4.95 -3.60
CA LEU A 58 -3.66 -5.27 -2.24
C LEU A 58 -4.19 -6.61 -1.70
N PRO A 59 -5.44 -7.05 -1.96
CA PRO A 59 -5.85 -8.40 -1.62
C PRO A 59 -5.03 -9.48 -2.31
N GLN A 60 -4.69 -9.31 -3.59
CA GLN A 60 -3.82 -10.27 -4.29
C GLN A 60 -2.41 -10.30 -3.71
N LEU A 61 -1.84 -9.13 -3.42
CA LEU A 61 -0.53 -9.05 -2.78
C LEU A 61 -0.57 -9.70 -1.38
N ALA A 62 -1.62 -9.47 -0.59
CA ALA A 62 -1.79 -10.07 0.72
C ALA A 62 -1.92 -11.59 0.64
N LYS A 63 -2.64 -12.14 -0.36
CA LYS A 63 -2.72 -13.58 -0.62
C LYS A 63 -1.33 -14.17 -0.90
N ILE A 64 -0.51 -13.50 -1.73
CA ILE A 64 0.87 -13.92 -2.03
C ILE A 64 1.71 -13.90 -0.75
N LEU A 65 1.69 -12.78 -0.01
CA LEU A 65 2.47 -12.59 1.22
C LEU A 65 2.08 -13.62 2.29
N ALA A 66 0.80 -13.91 2.46
CA ALA A 66 0.34 -14.89 3.44
C ALA A 66 0.64 -16.32 2.99
N THR A 67 0.20 -16.72 1.79
CA THR A 67 0.24 -18.11 1.33
C THR A 67 1.66 -18.55 0.94
N ARG A 68 2.44 -17.67 0.27
CA ARG A 68 3.76 -18.02 -0.25
C ARG A 68 4.89 -17.68 0.72
N GLN A 69 4.69 -16.65 1.57
CA GLN A 69 5.75 -16.16 2.44
C GLN A 69 5.48 -16.34 3.94
N GLY A 70 4.23 -16.65 4.33
CA GLY A 70 3.88 -16.95 5.72
C GLY A 70 3.59 -15.73 6.59
N PHE A 71 3.43 -14.54 6.01
CA PHE A 71 3.05 -13.35 6.77
C PHE A 71 1.59 -13.40 7.24
N LYS A 72 1.29 -12.81 8.41
CA LYS A 72 -0.06 -12.37 8.69
C LYS A 72 -0.31 -11.06 7.93
N CYS A 73 -1.42 -10.98 7.18
CA CYS A 73 -1.78 -9.80 6.41
C CYS A 73 -3.17 -9.32 6.79
N THR A 74 -3.31 -8.02 7.11
CA THR A 74 -4.60 -7.35 7.25
C THR A 74 -4.75 -6.35 6.11
N VAL A 75 -5.81 -6.47 5.30
CA VAL A 75 -6.11 -5.51 4.24
C VAL A 75 -7.29 -4.66 4.66
N LEU A 76 -7.09 -3.35 4.70
CA LEU A 76 -8.11 -2.34 5.03
C LEU A 76 -8.54 -1.62 3.76
N PHE A 77 -9.80 -1.21 3.70
CA PHE A 77 -10.40 -0.61 2.51
C PHE A 77 -11.08 0.72 2.84
N ALA A 78 -11.16 1.59 1.84
CA ALA A 78 -12.13 2.67 1.85
C ALA A 78 -13.55 2.07 1.77
N ILE A 79 -14.40 2.40 2.74
CA ILE A 79 -15.71 1.76 2.96
C ILE A 79 -16.81 2.79 2.90
N ASN A 80 -17.85 2.51 2.11
CA ASN A 80 -19.08 3.26 2.08
C ASN A 80 -19.81 3.14 3.43
N ARG A 81 -20.03 4.29 4.09
CA ARG A 81 -20.66 4.33 5.43
C ARG A 81 -22.11 3.84 5.43
N LYS A 82 -22.80 3.84 4.28
CA LYS A 82 -24.23 3.49 4.20
C LYS A 82 -24.47 1.99 4.15
N ASP A 83 -23.64 1.25 3.43
CA ASP A 83 -23.91 -0.15 3.12
C ASP A 83 -22.74 -1.10 3.46
N GLY A 84 -21.58 -0.56 3.86
CA GLY A 84 -20.40 -1.34 4.23
C GLY A 84 -19.67 -1.96 3.04
N THR A 85 -19.94 -1.51 1.82
CA THR A 85 -19.24 -1.97 0.62
C THR A 85 -17.90 -1.26 0.45
N ILE A 86 -16.96 -1.89 -0.25
CA ILE A 86 -15.70 -1.27 -0.69
C ILE A 86 -16.04 -0.18 -1.68
N ASP A 87 -15.66 1.04 -1.35
CA ASP A 87 -15.91 2.23 -2.15
C ASP A 87 -14.68 3.15 -2.16
N PRO A 88 -13.80 3.02 -3.16
CA PRO A 88 -12.62 3.87 -3.27
C PRO A 88 -12.94 5.37 -3.43
N ASP A 89 -14.15 5.74 -3.86
CA ASP A 89 -14.59 7.13 -3.94
C ASP A 89 -14.91 7.74 -2.55
N GLN A 90 -15.12 6.90 -1.52
CA GLN A 90 -15.28 7.33 -0.12
C GLN A 90 -13.92 7.74 0.46
N ARG A 91 -13.57 9.03 0.37
CA ARG A 91 -12.21 9.52 0.69
C ARG A 91 -11.93 9.70 2.17
N ASP A 92 -12.94 9.74 3.00
CA ASP A 92 -12.87 10.11 4.41
C ASP A 92 -13.11 8.93 5.36
N ASN A 93 -13.08 7.68 4.87
CA ASN A 93 -13.39 6.53 5.71
C ASN A 93 -12.61 5.27 5.32
N ILE A 94 -11.58 4.96 6.10
CA ILE A 94 -10.87 3.66 6.09
C ILE A 94 -10.93 3.12 7.52
N PRO A 95 -12.01 2.38 7.89
CA PRO A 95 -12.12 1.82 9.24
C PRO A 95 -11.10 0.70 9.47
N GLY A 96 -10.71 0.47 10.74
CA GLY A 96 -9.77 -0.58 11.12
C GLY A 96 -8.31 -0.14 11.12
N LEU A 97 -8.01 1.17 10.93
CA LEU A 97 -6.63 1.68 10.92
C LEU A 97 -5.89 1.46 12.24
N GLU A 98 -6.58 1.16 13.35
CA GLU A 98 -5.98 0.72 14.60
C GLU A 98 -5.16 -0.58 14.46
N ALA A 99 -5.36 -1.36 13.41
CA ALA A 99 -4.50 -2.51 13.10
C ALA A 99 -3.02 -2.11 12.88
N LEU A 100 -2.76 -0.85 12.50
CA LEU A 100 -1.41 -0.31 12.38
C LEU A 100 -0.67 -0.26 13.73
N ASP A 101 -1.38 -0.19 14.86
CA ASP A 101 -0.75 -0.09 16.18
C ASP A 101 0.17 -1.29 16.46
N SER A 102 -0.18 -2.47 15.93
CA SER A 102 0.57 -3.72 16.08
C SER A 102 1.26 -4.21 14.80
N ALA A 103 1.24 -3.44 13.70
CA ALA A 103 1.84 -3.84 12.43
C ALA A 103 3.38 -3.77 12.48
N ASP A 104 4.07 -4.77 11.91
CA ASP A 104 5.51 -4.73 11.65
C ASP A 104 5.84 -3.92 10.39
N LEU A 105 4.95 -3.94 9.38
CA LEU A 105 5.09 -3.23 8.12
C LEU A 105 3.73 -2.68 7.68
N MET A 106 3.68 -1.41 7.26
CA MET A 106 2.56 -0.83 6.54
C MET A 106 2.83 -0.84 5.04
N ILE A 107 1.90 -1.37 4.24
CA ILE A 107 1.85 -1.14 2.80
C ILE A 107 0.71 -0.18 2.52
N ILE A 108 1.00 0.94 1.85
CA ILE A 108 -0.01 1.97 1.57
C ILE A 108 -0.18 2.15 0.06
N PHE A 109 -1.44 2.11 -0.39
CA PHE A 109 -1.87 2.38 -1.75
C PHE A 109 -3.17 3.18 -1.69
N THR A 110 -3.04 4.45 -1.39
CA THR A 110 -4.13 5.40 -1.25
C THR A 110 -3.91 6.62 -2.13
N ARG A 111 -4.99 7.37 -2.43
CA ARG A 111 -4.97 8.56 -3.28
C ARG A 111 -5.91 9.62 -2.70
N PHE A 112 -5.36 10.80 -2.38
CA PHE A 112 -6.09 11.99 -1.91
C PHE A 112 -7.12 11.70 -0.82
N ARG A 113 -6.74 10.89 0.20
CA ARG A 113 -7.63 10.62 1.34
C ARG A 113 -7.75 11.85 2.23
N ASP A 114 -8.97 12.18 2.63
CA ASP A 114 -9.32 13.25 3.59
C ASP A 114 -9.85 12.61 4.88
N LEU A 115 -8.98 11.81 5.51
CA LEU A 115 -9.34 11.04 6.71
C LEU A 115 -9.58 11.98 7.91
N PRO A 116 -10.60 11.70 8.74
CA PRO A 116 -10.80 12.41 10.00
C PRO A 116 -9.62 12.15 10.96
N ASP A 117 -9.42 13.09 11.90
CA ASP A 117 -8.26 13.09 12.80
C ASP A 117 -8.11 11.79 13.59
N GLU A 118 -9.20 11.15 14.01
CA GLU A 118 -9.17 9.88 14.72
C GLU A 118 -8.62 8.73 13.88
N GLN A 119 -8.90 8.71 12.58
CA GLN A 119 -8.36 7.69 11.65
C GLN A 119 -6.93 8.04 11.24
N MET A 120 -6.68 9.31 10.91
CA MET A 120 -5.36 9.77 10.49
C MET A 120 -4.32 9.61 11.61
N LYS A 121 -4.74 9.70 12.87
CA LYS A 121 -3.87 9.51 14.05
C LYS A 121 -3.12 8.18 13.99
N HIS A 122 -3.77 7.06 13.66
CA HIS A 122 -3.12 5.75 13.57
C HIS A 122 -2.02 5.71 12.51
N VAL A 123 -2.26 6.36 11.37
CA VAL A 123 -1.25 6.49 10.30
C VAL A 123 -0.07 7.34 10.79
N VAL A 124 -0.34 8.48 11.41
CA VAL A 124 0.71 9.38 11.92
C VAL A 124 1.51 8.72 13.04
N ASP A 125 0.86 8.08 14.00
CA ASP A 125 1.54 7.36 15.09
C ASP A 125 2.43 6.25 14.54
N TYR A 126 1.97 5.54 13.49
CA TYR A 126 2.77 4.53 12.81
C TYR A 126 4.02 5.14 12.16
N VAL A 127 3.85 6.20 11.37
CA VAL A 127 4.95 6.91 10.70
C VAL A 127 5.96 7.44 11.72
N GLU A 128 5.48 8.12 12.76
CA GLU A 128 6.33 8.75 13.77
C GLU A 128 6.99 7.75 14.72
N SER A 129 6.52 6.51 14.74
CA SER A 129 7.21 5.43 15.46
C SER A 129 8.46 4.93 14.75
N GLY A 130 8.72 5.34 13.50
CA GLY A 130 9.87 4.90 12.71
C GLY A 130 9.78 3.43 12.29
N ARG A 131 8.57 2.92 12.07
CA ARG A 131 8.34 1.57 11.52
C ARG A 131 8.35 1.58 9.98
N PRO A 132 8.73 0.47 9.31
CA PRO A 132 8.95 0.42 7.88
C PRO A 132 7.66 0.61 7.06
N ILE A 133 7.80 1.20 5.86
CA ILE A 133 6.69 1.47 4.95
C ILE A 133 7.03 0.98 3.55
N GLY A 134 6.08 0.27 2.93
CA GLY A 134 6.02 0.00 1.51
C GLY A 134 4.94 0.89 0.87
N ALA A 135 5.32 1.70 -0.12
CA ALA A 135 4.41 2.62 -0.79
C ALA A 135 4.22 2.25 -2.26
N MET A 136 2.99 2.22 -2.72
CA MET A 136 2.64 1.80 -4.08
C MET A 136 1.87 2.88 -4.82
N ARG A 137 2.17 3.06 -6.09
CA ARG A 137 1.53 3.92 -7.10
C ARG A 137 1.20 5.31 -6.53
N THR A 138 -0.06 5.57 -6.24
CA THR A 138 -0.59 6.87 -5.79
C THR A 138 -0.28 7.21 -4.34
N ALA A 139 0.42 6.35 -3.61
CA ALA A 139 0.85 6.65 -2.25
C ALA A 139 1.69 7.94 -2.15
N THR A 140 2.36 8.35 -3.24
CA THR A 140 3.08 9.64 -3.33
C THR A 140 2.17 10.85 -3.13
N HIS A 141 0.86 10.70 -3.33
CA HIS A 141 -0.19 11.69 -3.03
C HIS A 141 -1.34 11.05 -2.23
N ALA A 142 -0.96 10.25 -1.21
CA ALA A 142 -1.88 9.47 -0.39
C ALA A 142 -2.99 10.33 0.24
N PHE A 143 -2.64 11.53 0.68
CA PHE A 143 -3.50 12.38 1.50
C PHE A 143 -3.73 13.77 0.90
N ASP A 144 -4.98 14.27 1.04
CA ASP A 144 -5.41 15.64 0.75
C ASP A 144 -6.35 16.09 1.88
N LEU A 145 -5.73 16.34 3.05
CA LEU A 145 -6.42 16.52 4.34
C LEU A 145 -6.98 17.94 4.45
N LYS A 146 -8.21 18.13 3.97
CA LYS A 146 -8.92 19.41 4.00
C LYS A 146 -9.70 19.60 5.30
N THR A 147 -10.20 18.50 5.86
CA THR A 147 -11.05 18.53 7.07
C THR A 147 -10.23 18.38 8.35
N SER A 148 -9.05 17.75 8.31
CA SER A 148 -8.17 17.62 9.45
C SER A 148 -7.66 18.98 9.92
N GLN A 149 -7.70 19.24 11.22
CA GLN A 149 -7.08 20.41 11.83
C GLN A 149 -5.66 20.12 12.35
N THR A 150 -5.37 18.84 12.62
CA THR A 150 -4.14 18.43 13.28
C THR A 150 -3.06 17.97 12.29
N TYR A 151 -3.45 17.36 11.15
CA TYR A 151 -2.53 16.61 10.29
C TYR A 151 -2.42 17.16 8.86
N GLN A 152 -2.89 18.39 8.59
CA GLN A 152 -2.86 19.00 7.25
C GLN A 152 -1.49 18.98 6.58
N GLN A 153 -0.40 19.05 7.35
CA GLN A 153 0.96 19.00 6.82
C GLN A 153 1.30 17.67 6.11
N TYR A 154 0.55 16.59 6.35
CA TYR A 154 0.73 15.32 5.64
C TYR A 154 0.14 15.34 4.22
N SER A 155 -0.63 16.37 3.84
CA SER A 155 -1.19 16.52 2.50
C SER A 155 -0.11 16.59 1.42
N TRP A 156 -0.39 16.01 0.27
CA TRP A 156 0.53 15.87 -0.87
C TRP A 156 1.13 17.20 -1.37
N ASN A 157 0.39 18.30 -1.23
CA ASN A 157 0.77 19.64 -1.68
C ASN A 157 1.12 20.59 -0.53
N SER A 158 1.38 20.06 0.66
CA SER A 158 1.74 20.85 1.84
C SER A 158 2.92 21.78 1.55
N LYS A 159 2.82 23.04 2.02
CA LYS A 159 3.89 24.03 1.95
C LYS A 159 4.65 24.16 3.27
N VAL A 160 4.01 23.78 4.37
CA VAL A 160 4.62 23.81 5.72
C VAL A 160 5.62 22.65 5.87
N TRP A 161 5.29 21.50 5.29
CA TRP A 161 6.16 20.32 5.23
C TRP A 161 6.23 19.91 3.75
N ASP A 162 7.09 20.56 2.97
CA ASP A 162 7.09 20.58 1.50
C ASP A 162 6.80 19.22 0.88
N GLY A 163 5.68 19.13 0.15
CA GLY A 163 5.20 17.90 -0.47
C GLY A 163 4.69 16.84 0.51
N GLY A 164 4.54 17.19 1.80
CA GLY A 164 3.89 16.36 2.82
C GLY A 164 4.45 14.94 2.95
N PHE A 165 3.56 14.00 3.26
CA PHE A 165 3.90 12.58 3.44
C PHE A 165 4.68 12.01 2.25
N GLY A 166 4.24 12.30 1.02
CA GLY A 166 4.88 11.78 -0.18
C GLY A 166 6.37 12.17 -0.25
N ARG A 167 6.70 13.47 -0.18
CA ARG A 167 8.07 13.91 -0.34
C ARG A 167 8.92 13.65 0.90
N GLN A 168 8.38 13.89 2.07
CA GLN A 168 9.17 13.86 3.31
C GLN A 168 9.40 12.44 3.82
N VAL A 169 8.39 11.58 3.74
CA VAL A 169 8.47 10.20 4.21
C VAL A 169 8.85 9.26 3.08
N LEU A 170 8.18 9.35 1.92
CA LEU A 170 8.35 8.40 0.83
C LEU A 170 9.46 8.75 -0.16
N GLY A 171 9.88 10.03 -0.22
CA GLY A 171 10.95 10.50 -1.10
C GLY A 171 10.50 11.42 -2.24
N GLU A 172 9.28 11.35 -2.69
CA GLU A 172 8.68 12.35 -3.58
C GLU A 172 7.17 12.36 -3.46
N THR A 173 6.58 13.55 -3.64
CA THR A 173 5.14 13.71 -3.88
C THR A 173 4.86 13.60 -5.37
N TRP A 174 3.60 13.36 -5.72
CA TRP A 174 3.18 13.36 -7.13
C TRP A 174 3.35 14.76 -7.74
N ILE A 175 3.94 14.81 -8.93
CA ILE A 175 4.20 16.04 -9.69
C ILE A 175 3.29 16.08 -10.92
N ASP A 176 3.46 15.10 -11.83
CA ASP A 176 2.69 14.97 -13.05
C ASP A 176 2.86 13.56 -13.64
N HIS A 177 2.12 13.28 -14.70
CA HIS A 177 2.37 12.17 -15.59
C HIS A 177 3.57 12.48 -16.52
N HIS A 178 4.61 11.66 -16.46
CA HIS A 178 5.77 11.77 -17.36
C HIS A 178 5.55 10.99 -18.65
N GLY A 179 4.92 9.83 -18.58
CA GLY A 179 4.39 9.08 -19.71
C GLY A 179 2.98 9.54 -20.08
N HIS A 180 2.52 9.24 -21.28
CA HIS A 180 1.14 9.52 -21.68
C HIS A 180 0.19 8.50 -21.09
N HIS A 181 -0.58 8.92 -20.07
CA HIS A 181 -1.53 8.09 -19.35
C HIS A 181 -2.49 7.35 -20.26
N GLY A 182 -2.61 6.02 -20.09
CA GLY A 182 -3.46 5.14 -20.88
C GLY A 182 -3.01 4.91 -22.33
N LYS A 183 -1.81 5.40 -22.71
CA LYS A 183 -1.24 5.23 -24.07
C LYS A 183 0.18 4.69 -24.05
N GLN A 184 0.94 4.97 -23.02
CA GLN A 184 2.32 4.57 -22.85
C GLN A 184 2.47 3.77 -21.55
N SER A 185 3.14 2.65 -21.65
CA SER A 185 3.41 1.74 -20.54
C SER A 185 4.82 1.91 -20.00
N THR A 186 5.14 1.25 -18.89
CA THR A 186 6.42 1.34 -18.20
C THR A 186 7.17 0.03 -18.26
N ARG A 187 8.43 0.06 -18.71
CA ARG A 187 9.42 -1.02 -18.51
C ARG A 187 10.41 -0.61 -17.44
N GLY A 188 10.64 -1.47 -16.44
CA GLY A 188 11.59 -1.22 -15.35
C GLY A 188 13.00 -1.58 -15.76
N ILE A 189 13.92 -0.62 -15.68
CA ILE A 189 15.36 -0.78 -15.92
C ILE A 189 16.09 -0.66 -14.58
N ILE A 190 16.93 -1.64 -14.26
CA ILE A 190 17.74 -1.60 -13.03
C ILE A 190 18.66 -0.38 -13.07
N ALA A 191 18.63 0.42 -12.02
CA ALA A 191 19.51 1.59 -11.91
C ALA A 191 20.97 1.14 -11.79
N LYS A 192 21.85 1.83 -12.51
CA LYS A 192 23.29 1.50 -12.55
C LYS A 192 23.89 1.44 -11.14
N GLY A 193 24.56 0.32 -10.84
CA GLY A 193 25.21 0.08 -9.54
C GLY A 193 24.28 -0.53 -8.49
N GLN A 194 23.01 -0.79 -8.82
CA GLN A 194 22.04 -1.39 -7.89
C GLN A 194 21.80 -2.89 -8.13
N GLU A 195 22.48 -3.49 -9.08
CA GLU A 195 22.27 -4.88 -9.55
C GLU A 195 22.32 -5.92 -8.41
N ASN A 196 23.08 -5.62 -7.36
CA ASN A 196 23.26 -6.50 -6.19
C ASN A 196 22.37 -6.11 -4.99
N HIS A 197 21.49 -5.11 -5.12
CA HIS A 197 20.61 -4.72 -4.02
C HIS A 197 19.66 -5.88 -3.66
N PRO A 198 19.47 -6.24 -2.37
CA PRO A 198 18.65 -7.39 -1.95
C PRO A 198 17.23 -7.41 -2.54
N ILE A 199 16.61 -6.27 -2.69
CA ILE A 199 15.27 -6.14 -3.28
C ILE A 199 15.24 -6.63 -4.73
N LEU A 200 16.35 -6.53 -5.48
CA LEU A 200 16.43 -6.91 -6.90
C LEU A 200 16.81 -8.38 -7.11
N ARG A 201 16.99 -9.14 -6.04
CA ARG A 201 17.38 -10.55 -6.14
C ARG A 201 16.34 -11.35 -6.92
N GLY A 202 16.80 -12.06 -7.97
CA GLY A 202 15.96 -12.87 -8.85
C GLY A 202 15.15 -12.07 -9.88
N ILE A 203 15.48 -10.77 -10.07
CA ILE A 203 14.89 -9.89 -11.09
C ILE A 203 15.93 -9.59 -12.16
N GLN A 204 15.55 -9.77 -13.42
CA GLN A 204 16.40 -9.42 -14.56
C GLN A 204 16.14 -7.99 -15.02
N ASN A 205 17.16 -7.36 -15.61
CA ASN A 205 17.00 -6.02 -16.18
C ASN A 205 15.97 -6.03 -17.31
N GLY A 206 14.97 -5.14 -17.22
CA GLY A 206 13.87 -5.06 -18.18
C GLY A 206 12.74 -6.08 -17.97
N GLU A 207 12.81 -6.97 -16.96
CA GLU A 207 11.76 -7.96 -16.64
C GLU A 207 10.49 -7.30 -16.08
N ILE A 208 10.65 -6.21 -15.36
CA ILE A 208 9.50 -5.47 -14.79
C ILE A 208 8.79 -4.73 -15.91
N TRP A 209 7.47 -4.89 -15.95
CA TRP A 209 6.60 -4.17 -16.87
C TRP A 209 5.22 -3.95 -16.24
N GLY A 210 4.57 -2.85 -16.60
CA GLY A 210 3.19 -2.57 -16.25
C GLY A 210 2.54 -1.60 -17.23
N PRO A 211 1.22 -1.70 -17.47
CA PRO A 211 0.48 -0.78 -18.34
C PRO A 211 0.33 0.63 -17.73
N ALA A 212 0.58 0.81 -16.44
CA ALA A 212 0.59 2.12 -15.82
C ALA A 212 1.78 2.96 -16.34
N ASP A 213 1.53 4.25 -16.57
CA ASP A 213 2.52 5.20 -17.06
C ASP A 213 3.55 5.59 -15.99
N VAL A 214 4.67 6.14 -16.41
CA VAL A 214 5.71 6.70 -15.56
C VAL A 214 5.23 8.03 -14.95
N TYR A 215 5.42 8.21 -13.64
CA TYR A 215 5.23 9.49 -12.97
C TYR A 215 6.49 10.35 -13.05
N GLU A 216 6.30 11.66 -13.20
CA GLU A 216 7.38 12.63 -13.04
C GLU A 216 7.82 12.70 -11.58
N VAL A 217 9.13 12.74 -11.35
CA VAL A 217 9.75 13.02 -10.05
C VAL A 217 10.81 14.11 -10.21
N ARG A 218 10.95 14.94 -9.20
CA ARG A 218 12.02 15.97 -9.18
C ARG A 218 13.36 15.30 -8.92
N LEU A 219 14.30 15.55 -9.79
CA LEU A 219 15.66 14.99 -9.67
C LEU A 219 16.64 16.04 -9.16
N PRO A 220 17.62 15.66 -8.31
CA PRO A 220 17.75 14.36 -7.65
C PRO A 220 16.64 14.12 -6.60
N LEU A 221 16.32 12.86 -6.32
CA LEU A 221 15.46 12.51 -5.19
C LEU A 221 16.08 13.01 -3.87
N PRO A 222 15.27 13.44 -2.88
CA PRO A 222 15.77 14.08 -1.67
C PRO A 222 16.44 13.11 -0.70
N GLY A 223 17.34 13.67 0.14
CA GLY A 223 17.97 12.96 1.25
C GLY A 223 18.84 11.79 0.80
N ASP A 224 18.69 10.65 1.45
CA ASP A 224 19.40 9.41 1.18
C ASP A 224 18.69 8.48 0.18
N SER A 225 17.72 9.02 -0.57
CA SER A 225 16.93 8.24 -1.53
C SER A 225 17.82 7.63 -2.62
N GLN A 226 17.69 6.32 -2.82
CA GLN A 226 18.44 5.55 -3.81
C GLN A 226 17.47 4.93 -4.83
N PRO A 227 17.47 5.38 -6.10
CA PRO A 227 16.74 4.71 -7.18
C PRO A 227 17.21 3.27 -7.35
N LEU A 228 16.27 2.33 -7.41
CA LEU A 228 16.54 0.91 -7.71
C LEU A 228 16.11 0.57 -9.14
N ILE A 229 14.95 1.09 -9.56
CA ILE A 229 14.39 0.87 -10.89
C ILE A 229 14.08 2.22 -11.52
N LEU A 230 14.53 2.39 -12.75
CA LEU A 230 14.18 3.51 -13.63
C LEU A 230 13.06 3.07 -14.58
N GLY A 231 12.09 3.94 -14.83
CA GLY A 231 10.97 3.70 -15.73
C GLY A 231 11.32 4.12 -17.15
N GLN A 232 11.51 3.13 -18.02
CA GLN A 232 11.56 3.37 -19.45
C GLN A 232 10.13 3.51 -19.97
N VAL A 233 9.78 4.66 -20.50
CA VAL A 233 8.50 4.90 -21.16
C VAL A 233 8.50 4.16 -22.50
N LEU A 234 7.50 3.29 -22.73
CA LEU A 234 7.32 2.59 -24.00
C LEU A 234 6.31 3.33 -24.88
N ASP A 235 6.50 3.28 -26.19
CA ASP A 235 5.57 3.86 -27.17
C ASP A 235 4.45 2.88 -27.48
N GLY A 236 3.64 2.59 -26.47
CA GLY A 236 2.51 1.66 -26.51
C GLY A 236 2.24 0.96 -25.18
N MET A 237 1.29 0.02 -25.23
CA MET A 237 0.71 -0.64 -24.05
C MET A 237 1.08 -2.12 -23.95
N ARG A 238 2.13 -2.56 -24.63
CA ARG A 238 2.63 -3.95 -24.61
C ARG A 238 4.09 -4.02 -24.14
N PRO A 239 4.50 -5.07 -23.46
CA PRO A 239 5.87 -5.22 -22.99
C PRO A 239 6.91 -5.28 -24.13
N THR A 240 6.49 -5.55 -25.36
CA THR A 240 7.35 -5.63 -26.55
C THR A 240 7.43 -4.32 -27.32
N ASP A 241 6.65 -3.29 -26.93
CA ASP A 241 6.67 -2.01 -27.63
C ASP A 241 8.04 -1.31 -27.46
N PRO A 242 8.48 -0.54 -28.46
CA PRO A 242 9.78 0.14 -28.40
C PRO A 242 9.78 1.25 -27.33
N PRO A 243 10.96 1.65 -26.84
CA PRO A 243 11.07 2.87 -26.03
C PRO A 243 10.53 4.09 -26.77
N ALA A 244 9.80 4.95 -26.07
CA ALA A 244 9.33 6.22 -26.61
C ALA A 244 10.50 7.09 -27.06
N ALA A 245 10.35 7.74 -28.21
CA ALA A 245 11.35 8.63 -28.76
C ALA A 245 11.36 9.98 -28.00
N GLY A 246 12.49 10.70 -28.11
CA GLY A 246 12.64 12.04 -27.52
C GLY A 246 13.05 12.04 -26.04
N LYS A 247 12.60 13.08 -25.31
CA LYS A 247 13.10 13.37 -23.95
C LYS A 247 12.50 12.51 -22.83
N GLN A 248 11.49 11.70 -23.11
CA GLN A 248 10.81 10.91 -22.07
C GLN A 248 11.69 9.84 -21.41
N ASN A 249 12.79 9.45 -22.08
CA ASN A 249 13.75 8.48 -21.54
C ASN A 249 15.15 9.08 -21.28
N ASP A 250 15.27 10.44 -21.29
CA ASP A 250 16.55 11.10 -21.07
C ASP A 250 16.35 12.38 -20.21
N PRO A 251 16.50 12.28 -18.88
CA PRO A 251 16.74 11.04 -18.10
C PRO A 251 15.46 10.21 -17.90
N MET A 252 15.61 8.89 -17.75
CA MET A 252 14.52 8.06 -17.24
C MET A 252 14.21 8.40 -15.79
N MET A 253 12.91 8.48 -15.44
CA MET A 253 12.47 8.77 -14.08
C MET A 253 12.58 7.52 -13.17
N PRO A 254 12.98 7.65 -11.90
CA PRO A 254 12.86 6.58 -10.92
C PRO A 254 11.40 6.14 -10.77
N VAL A 255 11.14 4.82 -10.84
CA VAL A 255 9.82 4.22 -10.58
C VAL A 255 9.83 3.29 -9.37
N ALA A 256 11.02 2.98 -8.83
CA ALA A 256 11.16 2.37 -7.52
C ALA A 256 12.46 2.83 -6.85
N TRP A 257 12.37 3.16 -5.57
CA TRP A 257 13.51 3.64 -4.77
C TRP A 257 13.36 3.24 -3.30
N VAL A 258 14.46 3.34 -2.58
CA VAL A 258 14.51 3.19 -1.12
C VAL A 258 15.05 4.45 -0.48
N LYS A 259 14.66 4.70 0.77
CA LYS A 259 15.21 5.76 1.62
C LYS A 259 15.01 5.42 3.09
N SER A 260 15.60 6.24 3.97
CA SER A 260 15.34 6.21 5.40
C SER A 260 14.39 7.34 5.83
N TYR A 261 13.61 7.09 6.87
CA TYR A 261 12.83 8.11 7.56
C TYR A 261 12.97 7.94 9.08
N THR A 262 13.37 9.00 9.76
CA THR A 262 13.45 8.99 11.23
C THR A 262 12.21 9.65 11.82
N GLY A 263 11.40 8.87 12.51
CA GLY A 263 10.21 9.36 13.20
C GLY A 263 10.55 10.17 14.45
N LYS A 264 9.55 10.85 15.03
CA LYS A 264 9.74 11.70 16.23
C LYS A 264 10.22 10.93 17.47
N GLN A 265 10.00 9.61 17.51
CA GLN A 265 10.50 8.76 18.59
C GLN A 265 11.99 8.40 18.43
N GLY A 266 12.66 8.89 17.39
CA GLY A 266 14.08 8.68 17.13
C GLY A 266 14.43 7.34 16.45
N HIS A 267 13.45 6.51 16.13
CA HIS A 267 13.67 5.29 15.35
C HIS A 267 13.64 5.58 13.86
N THR A 268 14.52 4.89 13.11
CA THR A 268 14.67 5.06 11.68
C THR A 268 14.06 3.88 10.92
N ALA A 269 13.06 4.18 10.10
CA ALA A 269 12.38 3.26 9.20
C ALA A 269 13.15 3.05 7.90
N ARG A 270 13.05 1.86 7.34
CA ARG A 270 13.35 1.58 5.93
C ARG A 270 12.08 1.80 5.10
N ILE A 271 12.15 2.68 4.12
CA ILE A 271 11.05 3.04 3.23
C ILE A 271 11.33 2.50 1.83
N PHE A 272 10.40 1.77 1.27
CA PHE A 272 10.37 1.39 -0.13
C PHE A 272 9.21 2.08 -0.82
N THR A 273 9.45 2.72 -1.94
CA THR A 273 8.42 3.38 -2.75
C THR A 273 8.51 2.90 -4.19
N THR A 274 7.37 2.58 -4.78
CA THR A 274 7.24 2.36 -6.23
C THR A 274 6.06 3.14 -6.78
N THR A 275 6.25 3.83 -7.90
CA THR A 275 5.18 4.48 -8.66
C THR A 275 4.52 3.54 -9.66
N MET A 276 4.88 2.27 -9.66
CA MET A 276 4.15 1.16 -10.27
C MET A 276 3.25 0.47 -9.24
N GLY A 277 2.38 -0.44 -9.67
CA GLY A 277 1.58 -1.26 -8.76
C GLY A 277 0.07 -1.10 -8.93
N ALA A 278 -0.41 -0.50 -10.03
CA ALA A 278 -1.79 -0.66 -10.46
C ALA A 278 -2.16 -2.15 -10.48
N ALA A 279 -3.43 -2.50 -10.29
CA ALA A 279 -3.81 -3.90 -10.23
C ALA A 279 -3.34 -4.71 -11.45
N GLN A 280 -3.40 -4.15 -12.65
CA GLN A 280 -2.90 -4.80 -13.87
C GLN A 280 -1.37 -4.94 -13.87
N ASP A 281 -0.62 -4.02 -13.26
CA ASP A 281 0.84 -4.14 -13.15
C ASP A 281 1.23 -5.38 -12.36
N LEU A 282 0.43 -5.80 -11.35
CA LEU A 282 0.69 -7.01 -10.56
C LEU A 282 0.52 -8.33 -11.35
N GLN A 283 0.07 -8.30 -12.61
CA GLN A 283 0.17 -9.47 -13.49
C GLN A 283 1.62 -9.79 -13.86
N ASN A 284 2.53 -8.79 -13.77
CA ASN A 284 3.94 -8.98 -14.04
C ASN A 284 4.65 -9.63 -12.83
N GLU A 285 5.33 -10.75 -13.06
CA GLU A 285 6.04 -11.51 -12.02
C GLU A 285 7.21 -10.73 -11.41
N GLY A 286 7.98 -10.02 -12.26
CA GLY A 286 9.11 -9.20 -11.81
C GLY A 286 8.67 -8.10 -10.85
N LEU A 287 7.55 -7.43 -11.11
CA LEU A 287 7.01 -6.41 -10.21
C LEU A 287 6.53 -7.01 -8.89
N ARG A 288 5.82 -8.14 -8.92
CA ARG A 288 5.42 -8.83 -7.68
C ARG A 288 6.64 -9.20 -6.84
N ARG A 289 7.71 -9.69 -7.47
CA ARG A 289 8.97 -10.05 -6.80
C ARG A 289 9.64 -8.83 -6.20
N LEU A 290 9.69 -7.71 -6.91
CA LEU A 290 10.19 -6.44 -6.40
C LEU A 290 9.49 -6.05 -5.09
N ILE A 291 8.15 -6.07 -5.08
CA ILE A 291 7.36 -5.66 -3.92
C ILE A 291 7.51 -6.65 -2.75
N VAL A 292 7.49 -7.96 -3.01
CA VAL A 292 7.64 -8.98 -1.96
C VAL A 292 9.05 -8.95 -1.36
N ASN A 293 10.10 -8.83 -2.18
CA ASN A 293 11.46 -8.67 -1.68
C ASN A 293 11.62 -7.38 -0.86
N ALA A 294 10.94 -6.29 -1.28
CA ALA A 294 10.95 -5.03 -0.54
C ALA A 294 10.30 -5.18 0.85
N CYS A 295 9.28 -6.02 1.01
CA CYS A 295 8.71 -6.33 2.32
C CYS A 295 9.75 -6.99 3.25
N PHE A 296 10.49 -7.97 2.76
CA PHE A 296 11.58 -8.61 3.54
C PHE A 296 12.67 -7.61 3.89
N TRP A 297 13.13 -6.84 2.91
CA TRP A 297 14.17 -5.83 3.13
C TRP A 297 13.73 -4.76 4.15
N ALA A 298 12.51 -4.25 4.03
CA ALA A 298 11.97 -3.26 4.94
C ALA A 298 11.92 -3.76 6.39
N LEU A 299 11.63 -5.06 6.57
CA LEU A 299 11.59 -5.73 7.88
C LEU A 299 12.99 -6.13 8.40
N GLY A 300 14.08 -5.83 7.69
CA GLY A 300 15.43 -6.27 8.07
C GLY A 300 15.65 -7.79 7.91
N MET A 301 14.95 -8.42 6.97
CA MET A 301 14.93 -9.85 6.74
C MET A 301 15.52 -10.20 5.34
N GLU A 302 16.46 -9.42 4.85
CA GLU A 302 17.09 -9.62 3.54
C GLU A 302 17.84 -10.95 3.38
N ASP A 303 18.25 -11.56 4.49
CA ASP A 303 18.82 -12.91 4.55
C ASP A 303 17.80 -13.99 4.19
N LYS A 304 16.51 -13.72 4.34
CA LYS A 304 15.39 -14.61 4.02
C LYS A 304 14.97 -14.53 2.55
N ILE A 305 15.47 -13.56 1.78
CA ILE A 305 15.14 -13.46 0.36
C ILE A 305 15.92 -14.55 -0.39
N PRO A 306 15.27 -15.56 -1.00
CA PRO A 306 15.94 -16.61 -1.77
C PRO A 306 16.45 -16.07 -3.11
N ALA A 307 17.23 -16.86 -3.82
CA ALA A 307 17.73 -16.52 -5.16
C ALA A 307 16.59 -16.13 -6.13
N ARG A 308 15.40 -16.73 -5.98
CA ARG A 308 14.16 -16.38 -6.68
C ARG A 308 12.97 -16.58 -5.75
N THR A 309 12.42 -15.49 -5.25
CA THR A 309 11.26 -15.52 -4.36
C THR A 309 10.03 -16.01 -5.13
N ASN A 310 9.29 -16.98 -4.57
CA ASN A 310 8.01 -17.42 -5.13
C ASN A 310 6.96 -16.31 -4.94
N VAL A 311 6.43 -15.81 -6.04
CA VAL A 311 5.42 -14.75 -6.09
C VAL A 311 4.25 -15.14 -6.99
N ASP A 312 4.04 -16.44 -7.17
CA ASP A 312 2.93 -16.95 -7.97
C ASP A 312 1.60 -16.42 -7.44
N LEU A 313 0.75 -16.04 -8.36
CA LEU A 313 -0.61 -15.61 -8.04
C LEU A 313 -1.34 -16.69 -7.22
N VAL A 314 -2.23 -16.26 -6.34
CA VAL A 314 -3.03 -17.14 -5.49
C VAL A 314 -4.50 -16.99 -5.87
N GLY A 315 -5.06 -18.07 -6.42
CA GLY A 315 -6.40 -18.05 -7.00
C GLY A 315 -6.44 -17.31 -8.35
N GLU A 316 -7.64 -17.07 -8.82
CA GLU A 316 -7.86 -16.33 -10.06
C GLU A 316 -7.58 -14.84 -9.85
N TYR A 317 -6.86 -14.23 -10.78
CA TYR A 317 -6.55 -12.81 -10.76
C TYR A 317 -6.74 -12.19 -12.13
N GLN A 318 -7.90 -11.57 -12.32
CA GLN A 318 -8.27 -10.83 -13.53
C GLN A 318 -8.59 -9.37 -13.16
N PRO A 319 -7.56 -8.54 -12.98
CA PRO A 319 -7.74 -7.17 -12.56
C PRO A 319 -8.41 -6.32 -13.63
N LEU A 320 -9.34 -5.48 -13.20
CA LEU A 320 -9.95 -4.49 -14.07
C LEU A 320 -8.92 -3.43 -14.49
N PRO A 321 -9.09 -2.84 -15.69
CA PRO A 321 -8.28 -1.69 -16.10
C PRO A 321 -8.41 -0.52 -15.10
N PHE A 322 -7.33 0.24 -14.96
CA PHE A 322 -7.39 1.46 -14.18
C PHE A 322 -8.31 2.50 -14.85
N LYS A 323 -9.20 3.08 -14.06
CA LYS A 323 -10.17 4.08 -14.49
C LYS A 323 -10.90 4.65 -13.29
N PHE A 324 -11.15 5.95 -13.25
CA PHE A 324 -12.02 6.56 -12.24
C PHE A 324 -13.40 5.93 -12.26
N GLY A 325 -13.94 5.63 -11.06
CA GLY A 325 -15.25 5.01 -10.89
C GLY A 325 -15.40 3.63 -11.51
N GLY A 326 -14.29 2.98 -11.96
CA GLY A 326 -14.30 1.67 -12.61
C GLY A 326 -14.25 0.46 -11.67
N PHE A 327 -14.30 0.66 -10.35
CA PHE A 327 -14.29 -0.42 -9.37
C PHE A 327 -15.60 -1.23 -9.36
N SER A 328 -15.53 -2.49 -8.93
CA SER A 328 -16.70 -3.35 -8.79
C SER A 328 -17.56 -2.88 -7.61
N LYS A 329 -18.78 -2.43 -7.88
CA LYS A 329 -19.71 -1.94 -6.86
C LYS A 329 -20.40 -3.08 -6.12
N GLY A 330 -20.82 -2.82 -4.89
CA GLY A 330 -21.56 -3.78 -4.08
C GLY A 330 -20.73 -4.91 -3.46
N ILE A 331 -19.40 -4.86 -3.57
CA ILE A 331 -18.49 -5.86 -3.00
C ILE A 331 -18.17 -5.49 -1.56
N LYS A 332 -18.34 -6.43 -0.63
CA LYS A 332 -17.92 -6.30 0.77
C LYS A 332 -16.52 -6.93 0.97
N PRO A 333 -15.76 -6.50 1.97
CA PRO A 333 -14.48 -7.13 2.29
C PRO A 333 -14.58 -8.65 2.44
N SER A 334 -15.64 -9.17 3.09
CA SER A 334 -15.88 -10.61 3.27
C SER A 334 -15.96 -11.39 1.96
N ASP A 335 -16.44 -10.78 0.88
CA ASP A 335 -16.60 -11.45 -0.42
C ASP A 335 -15.25 -11.77 -1.07
N LEU A 336 -14.18 -11.08 -0.67
CA LEU A 336 -12.82 -11.30 -1.16
C LEU A 336 -12.12 -12.50 -0.53
N LEU A 337 -12.63 -13.02 0.59
CA LEU A 337 -12.11 -14.24 1.23
C LEU A 337 -12.56 -15.51 0.51
N MET A 338 -13.67 -15.43 -0.21
CA MET A 338 -14.29 -16.57 -0.91
C MET A 338 -13.84 -16.73 -2.37
N ARG A 339 -12.98 -15.81 -2.85
CA ARG A 339 -12.52 -15.76 -4.25
C ARG A 339 -11.06 -16.20 -4.40
#